data_6eb7a8811bf3fc52d67ce05b672c3a63
#
_entry.id   6eb7a8811bf3fc52d67ce05b672c3a63
#
_cell.length_a   1.000
_cell.length_b   1.000
_cell.length_c   1.000
_cell.angle_alpha   90.00
_cell.angle_beta   90.00
_cell.angle_gamma   90.00
#
_symmetry.space_group_name_H-M   'P 1'
#
loop_
_entity.id
_entity.type
_entity.pdbx_description
1 polymer ?
#
loop_
_entity_poly.entity_id
_entity_poly.type
_entity_poly.pdbx_seq_one_letter_code
_entity_poly.pdbx_strand_id
1 'polypeptide(L)'
;PELVRAKREGIPLLRRSDLLAELMEGSTQLLLAGTHGKTSTTSMAVVALQAAGEDPSFAIGGQLNRAGTNAHHGHGDVFVAEADESDASLLRYSPDVAVITNIEPDHLDFYGTREKYFQVFDEFADIAKHVVVCLDDDNAAACGERALERGLTVSGYGTAEAAARHPKIPAAAVITGERQEGERTVVEAQLRTDRISGDVMYTLAIPGRHMVLNSAAALLSGV
;
A
#
# COMPACT_ATOMS: atom_id res chain seq x y z
N PRO A 1 -12.86 -26.95 18.34
CA PRO A 1 -14.22 -27.55 18.40
C PRO A 1 -15.07 -27.09 17.22
N GLU A 2 -15.16 -25.79 16.90
CA GLU A 2 -16.01 -25.23 15.83
C GLU A 2 -15.61 -25.69 14.44
N LEU A 3 -14.32 -25.66 14.08
CA LEU A 3 -13.81 -26.11 12.78
C LEU A 3 -14.10 -27.60 12.53
N VAL A 4 -13.98 -28.43 13.57
CA VAL A 4 -14.29 -29.87 13.48
C VAL A 4 -15.77 -30.08 13.22
N ARG A 5 -16.63 -29.31 13.88
CA ARG A 5 -18.07 -29.36 13.68
C ARG A 5 -18.45 -28.89 12.28
N ALA A 6 -17.90 -27.75 11.81
CA ALA A 6 -18.14 -27.25 10.48
C ALA A 6 -17.77 -28.27 9.40
N LYS A 7 -16.59 -28.89 9.49
CA LYS A 7 -16.19 -29.97 8.59
C LYS A 7 -17.16 -31.14 8.58
N ARG A 8 -17.64 -31.55 9.77
CA ARG A 8 -18.60 -32.65 9.91
C ARG A 8 -19.98 -32.32 9.31
N GLU A 9 -20.40 -31.07 9.41
CA GLU A 9 -21.68 -30.57 8.90
C GLU A 9 -21.60 -30.08 7.44
N GLY A 10 -20.43 -30.21 6.78
CA GLY A 10 -20.23 -29.79 5.38
C GLY A 10 -20.26 -28.27 5.18
N ILE A 11 -20.05 -27.49 6.26
CA ILE A 11 -20.00 -26.03 6.18
C ILE A 11 -18.65 -25.63 5.60
N PRO A 12 -18.61 -24.80 4.54
CA PRO A 12 -17.35 -24.30 3.97
C PRO A 12 -16.54 -23.52 5.01
N LEU A 13 -15.24 -23.77 5.04
CA LEU A 13 -14.29 -23.05 5.89
C LEU A 13 -13.49 -22.12 5.00
N LEU A 14 -13.70 -20.82 5.15
CA LEU A 14 -12.97 -19.78 4.46
C LEU A 14 -12.01 -19.07 5.44
N ARG A 15 -10.88 -18.62 4.94
CA ARG A 15 -10.03 -17.68 5.66
C ARG A 15 -10.63 -16.29 5.53
N ARG A 16 -10.28 -15.37 6.45
CA ARG A 16 -10.67 -13.96 6.35
C ARG A 16 -10.21 -13.34 5.03
N SER A 17 -8.99 -13.70 4.57
CA SER A 17 -8.44 -13.25 3.30
C SER A 17 -9.20 -13.76 2.07
N ASP A 18 -9.76 -14.99 2.11
CA ASP A 18 -10.59 -15.52 1.02
C ASP A 18 -11.90 -14.72 0.89
N LEU A 19 -12.56 -14.42 2.02
CA LEU A 19 -13.77 -13.60 2.02
C LEU A 19 -13.46 -12.16 1.56
N LEU A 20 -12.33 -11.59 1.99
CA LEU A 20 -11.94 -10.25 1.55
C LEU A 20 -11.67 -10.22 0.04
N ALA A 21 -11.03 -11.27 -0.52
CA ALA A 21 -10.82 -11.39 -1.96
C ALA A 21 -12.15 -11.43 -2.73
N GLU A 22 -13.15 -12.19 -2.25
CA GLU A 22 -14.50 -12.22 -2.85
C GLU A 22 -15.19 -10.85 -2.79
N LEU A 23 -15.06 -10.11 -1.67
CA LEU A 23 -15.65 -8.78 -1.52
C LEU A 23 -15.01 -7.72 -2.43
N MET A 24 -13.76 -7.93 -2.86
CA MET A 24 -13.04 -7.05 -3.77
C MET A 24 -13.28 -7.38 -5.25
N GLU A 25 -13.95 -8.50 -5.57
CA GLU A 25 -14.23 -8.87 -6.95
C GLU A 25 -15.03 -7.78 -7.68
N GLY A 26 -14.58 -7.44 -8.88
CA GLY A 26 -15.19 -6.40 -9.72
C GLY A 26 -14.82 -4.96 -9.36
N SER A 27 -14.07 -4.74 -8.28
CA SER A 27 -13.55 -3.41 -7.90
C SER A 27 -12.13 -3.20 -8.42
N THR A 28 -11.74 -1.94 -8.60
CA THR A 28 -10.34 -1.54 -8.75
C THR A 28 -9.63 -1.69 -7.41
N GLN A 29 -8.70 -2.63 -7.31
CA GLN A 29 -8.06 -2.99 -6.04
C GLN A 29 -6.79 -2.18 -5.81
N LEU A 30 -6.82 -1.28 -4.80
CA LEU A 30 -5.65 -0.59 -4.27
C LEU A 30 -5.19 -1.29 -2.99
N LEU A 31 -4.11 -2.05 -3.06
CA LEU A 31 -3.64 -2.88 -1.97
C LEU A 31 -2.28 -2.43 -1.44
N LEU A 32 -2.19 -2.31 -0.13
CA LEU A 32 -1.02 -1.78 0.56
C LEU A 32 -0.34 -2.85 1.40
N ALA A 33 0.88 -3.20 1.02
CA ALA A 33 1.74 -4.17 1.67
C ALA A 33 2.99 -3.50 2.27
N GLY A 34 3.71 -4.24 3.09
CA GLY A 34 4.95 -3.83 3.71
C GLY A 34 5.00 -4.18 5.18
N THR A 35 6.19 -4.31 5.74
CA THR A 35 6.37 -4.69 7.14
C THR A 35 5.75 -3.67 8.08
N HIS A 36 5.93 -2.37 7.77
CA HIS A 36 5.41 -1.25 8.57
C HIS A 36 4.65 -0.24 7.72
N GLY A 37 3.75 0.53 8.35
CA GLY A 37 3.07 1.66 7.73
C GLY A 37 1.82 1.33 6.92
N LYS A 38 1.46 0.04 6.73
CA LYS A 38 0.25 -0.38 6.00
C LYS A 38 -1.00 0.39 6.42
N THR A 39 -1.37 0.28 7.70
CA THR A 39 -2.58 0.90 8.26
C THR A 39 -2.61 2.41 8.07
N SER A 40 -1.48 3.10 8.32
CA SER A 40 -1.40 4.55 8.15
C SER A 40 -1.55 4.96 6.69
N THR A 41 -0.85 4.26 5.78
CA THR A 41 -0.90 4.56 4.34
C THR A 41 -2.28 4.25 3.76
N THR A 42 -2.90 3.12 4.14
CA THR A 42 -4.26 2.74 3.74
C THR A 42 -5.27 3.80 4.20
N SER A 43 -5.17 4.23 5.45
CA SER A 43 -6.03 5.28 6.00
C SER A 43 -5.87 6.60 5.26
N MET A 44 -4.64 7.00 4.93
CA MET A 44 -4.38 8.22 4.16
C MET A 44 -4.91 8.11 2.73
N ALA A 45 -4.77 6.97 2.07
CA ALA A 45 -5.30 6.73 0.73
C ALA A 45 -6.84 6.82 0.70
N VAL A 46 -7.51 6.21 1.67
CA VAL A 46 -8.98 6.33 1.80
C VAL A 46 -9.41 7.79 2.00
N VAL A 47 -8.74 8.52 2.90
CA VAL A 47 -9.05 9.95 3.15
C VAL A 47 -8.79 10.80 1.90
N ALA A 48 -7.74 10.53 1.15
CA ALA A 48 -7.42 11.24 -0.09
C ALA A 48 -8.49 11.01 -1.17
N LEU A 49 -8.89 9.75 -1.38
CA LEU A 49 -9.97 9.40 -2.31
C LEU A 49 -11.30 10.04 -1.92
N GLN A 50 -11.68 10.00 -0.64
CA GLN A 50 -12.89 10.67 -0.14
C GLN A 50 -12.83 12.19 -0.33
N ALA A 51 -11.66 12.80 -0.13
CA ALA A 51 -11.47 14.23 -0.38
C ALA A 51 -11.55 14.60 -1.87
N ALA A 52 -11.23 13.66 -2.76
CA ALA A 52 -11.41 13.80 -4.21
C ALA A 52 -12.87 13.60 -4.67
N GLY A 53 -13.77 13.23 -3.76
CA GLY A 53 -15.20 13.02 -4.05
C GLY A 53 -15.56 11.57 -4.36
N GLU A 54 -14.61 10.64 -4.19
CA GLU A 54 -14.84 9.21 -4.32
C GLU A 54 -15.46 8.64 -3.04
N ASP A 55 -16.18 7.54 -3.17
CA ASP A 55 -16.71 6.77 -2.03
C ASP A 55 -16.15 5.33 -2.08
N PRO A 56 -14.84 5.15 -1.74
CA PRO A 56 -14.21 3.85 -1.85
C PRO A 56 -14.72 2.88 -0.78
N SER A 57 -14.84 1.61 -1.15
CA SER A 57 -14.90 0.53 -0.16
C SER A 57 -13.51 0.37 0.48
N PHE A 58 -13.46 0.00 1.76
CA PHE A 58 -12.17 -0.24 2.41
C PHE A 58 -12.23 -1.25 3.55
N ALA A 59 -11.08 -1.88 3.79
CA ALA A 59 -10.81 -2.72 4.95
C ALA A 59 -9.41 -2.40 5.52
N ILE A 60 -9.37 -1.87 6.75
CA ILE A 60 -8.16 -1.36 7.41
C ILE A 60 -7.96 -2.08 8.74
N GLY A 61 -6.69 -2.39 9.10
CA GLY A 61 -6.35 -3.01 10.38
C GLY A 61 -6.57 -2.11 11.60
N GLY A 62 -6.68 -0.78 11.39
CA GLY A 62 -6.98 0.24 12.40
C GLY A 62 -8.34 0.90 12.17
N GLN A 63 -8.67 1.90 12.97
CA GLN A 63 -9.89 2.71 12.81
C GLN A 63 -9.57 4.06 12.18
N LEU A 64 -10.39 4.50 11.23
CA LEU A 64 -10.34 5.88 10.73
C LEU A 64 -10.87 6.84 11.79
N ASN A 65 -10.07 7.84 12.17
CA ASN A 65 -10.39 8.80 13.23
C ASN A 65 -11.72 9.55 13.01
N ARG A 66 -12.09 9.85 11.76
CA ARG A 66 -13.34 10.55 11.42
C ARG A 66 -14.57 9.63 11.37
N ALA A 67 -14.40 8.40 10.91
CA ALA A 67 -15.53 7.48 10.71
C ALA A 67 -15.74 6.52 11.87
N GLY A 68 -14.73 6.36 12.77
CA GLY A 68 -14.80 5.41 13.89
C GLY A 68 -14.94 3.95 13.44
N THR A 69 -14.71 3.66 12.15
CA THR A 69 -14.85 2.33 11.54
C THR A 69 -13.55 1.89 10.88
N ASN A 70 -13.35 0.60 10.80
CA ASN A 70 -12.24 -0.04 10.11
C ASN A 70 -12.63 -0.71 8.79
N ALA A 71 -13.92 -0.70 8.44
CA ALA A 71 -14.43 -1.21 7.19
C ALA A 71 -15.65 -0.39 6.74
N HIS A 72 -15.79 -0.21 5.44
CA HIS A 72 -16.87 0.50 4.79
C HIS A 72 -17.15 -0.12 3.42
N HIS A 73 -18.41 -0.22 3.07
CA HIS A 73 -18.82 -0.54 1.71
C HIS A 73 -19.29 0.75 1.05
N GLY A 74 -18.46 1.27 0.16
CA GLY A 74 -18.72 2.47 -0.63
C GLY A 74 -19.51 2.18 -1.90
N HIS A 75 -19.92 3.24 -2.59
CA HIS A 75 -20.61 3.16 -3.88
C HIS A 75 -19.65 3.35 -5.07
N GLY A 76 -18.40 3.71 -4.82
CA GLY A 76 -17.37 3.87 -5.85
C GLY A 76 -16.74 2.54 -6.26
N ASP A 77 -16.01 2.56 -7.37
CA ASP A 77 -15.42 1.37 -7.99
C ASP A 77 -14.09 0.93 -7.33
N VAL A 78 -13.57 1.72 -6.38
CA VAL A 78 -12.28 1.46 -5.73
C VAL A 78 -12.47 0.72 -4.42
N PHE A 79 -11.69 -0.33 -4.21
CA PHE A 79 -11.53 -1.00 -2.92
C PHE A 79 -10.11 -0.83 -2.40
N VAL A 80 -9.96 -0.23 -1.24
CA VAL A 80 -8.67 0.01 -0.58
C VAL A 80 -8.51 -0.96 0.60
N ALA A 81 -7.46 -1.77 0.60
CA ALA A 81 -7.23 -2.72 1.68
C ALA A 81 -5.74 -2.91 2.01
N GLU A 82 -5.50 -3.36 3.24
CA GLU A 82 -4.19 -3.84 3.64
C GLU A 82 -3.97 -5.27 3.11
N ALA A 83 -2.82 -5.50 2.50
CA ALA A 83 -2.37 -6.80 2.04
C ALA A 83 -1.35 -7.34 3.06
N ASP A 84 -1.79 -8.33 3.86
CA ASP A 84 -0.99 -8.87 4.96
C ASP A 84 0.04 -9.89 4.45
N GLU A 85 1.30 -9.62 4.74
CA GLU A 85 2.43 -10.47 4.39
C GLU A 85 2.70 -11.57 5.42
N SER A 86 2.14 -11.49 6.63
CA SER A 86 2.51 -12.36 7.75
C SER A 86 2.28 -13.85 7.50
N ASP A 87 1.29 -14.20 6.67
CA ASP A 87 0.91 -15.57 6.30
C ASP A 87 0.79 -15.78 4.78
N ALA A 88 1.41 -14.89 3.99
CA ALA A 88 1.33 -14.84 2.53
C ALA A 88 -0.09 -14.66 1.97
N SER A 89 -1.05 -14.17 2.78
CA SER A 89 -2.42 -13.95 2.34
C SER A 89 -2.54 -12.86 1.26
N LEU A 90 -1.57 -11.95 1.18
CA LEU A 90 -1.49 -10.94 0.13
C LEU A 90 -1.49 -11.56 -1.29
N LEU A 91 -1.02 -12.80 -1.47
CA LEU A 91 -1.01 -13.49 -2.77
C LEU A 91 -2.39 -14.02 -3.21
N ARG A 92 -3.43 -13.84 -2.39
CA ARG A 92 -4.81 -14.25 -2.73
C ARG A 92 -5.58 -13.17 -3.47
N TYR A 93 -5.02 -11.98 -3.57
CA TYR A 93 -5.67 -10.81 -4.16
C TYR A 93 -5.24 -10.61 -5.61
N SER A 94 -5.87 -9.66 -6.31
CA SER A 94 -5.54 -9.30 -7.68
C SER A 94 -5.42 -7.77 -7.80
N PRO A 95 -4.35 -7.18 -7.24
CA PRO A 95 -4.22 -5.74 -7.18
C PRO A 95 -4.13 -5.08 -8.55
N ASP A 96 -4.94 -4.04 -8.77
CA ASP A 96 -4.71 -3.10 -9.86
C ASP A 96 -3.48 -2.24 -9.53
N VAL A 97 -3.38 -1.80 -8.26
CA VAL A 97 -2.23 -1.08 -7.73
C VAL A 97 -1.75 -1.77 -6.46
N ALA A 98 -0.52 -2.26 -6.47
CA ALA A 98 0.19 -2.81 -5.31
C ALA A 98 1.18 -1.78 -4.77
N VAL A 99 0.95 -1.29 -3.56
CA VAL A 99 1.87 -0.37 -2.87
C VAL A 99 2.72 -1.16 -1.89
N ILE A 100 4.04 -1.01 -1.98
CA ILE A 100 5.01 -1.63 -1.06
C ILE A 100 5.73 -0.51 -0.30
N THR A 101 5.45 -0.39 1.00
CA THR A 101 5.95 0.71 1.83
C THR A 101 7.39 0.48 2.31
N ASN A 102 7.70 -0.71 2.76
CA ASN A 102 9.03 -1.14 3.19
C ASN A 102 9.06 -2.67 3.30
N ILE A 103 10.25 -3.24 3.26
CA ILE A 103 10.47 -4.68 3.41
C ILE A 103 11.59 -4.90 4.41
N GLU A 104 11.24 -5.15 5.66
CA GLU A 104 12.16 -5.55 6.71
C GLU A 104 11.89 -7.01 7.09
N PRO A 105 12.93 -7.83 7.31
CA PRO A 105 12.72 -9.24 7.66
C PRO A 105 11.90 -9.39 8.93
N ASP A 106 10.72 -9.99 8.80
CA ASP A 106 9.80 -10.31 9.88
C ASP A 106 9.15 -11.68 9.62
N HIS A 107 8.37 -12.19 10.56
CA HIS A 107 7.63 -13.46 10.42
C HIS A 107 8.49 -14.64 9.97
N LEU A 108 9.78 -14.68 10.38
CA LEU A 108 10.71 -15.75 9.98
C LEU A 108 10.34 -17.12 10.56
N ASP A 109 9.51 -17.18 11.58
CA ASP A 109 8.86 -18.39 12.09
C ASP A 109 7.93 -19.03 11.04
N PHE A 110 7.27 -18.21 10.20
CA PHE A 110 6.43 -18.68 9.10
C PHE A 110 7.25 -18.94 7.82
N TYR A 111 8.12 -18.01 7.41
CA TYR A 111 8.86 -18.09 6.16
C TYR A 111 10.13 -18.95 6.23
N GLY A 112 10.71 -19.10 7.40
CA GLY A 112 11.94 -19.84 7.65
C GLY A 112 13.21 -19.08 7.26
N THR A 113 13.23 -18.29 6.17
CA THR A 113 14.39 -17.51 5.73
C THR A 113 13.99 -16.10 5.26
N ARG A 114 14.97 -15.17 5.25
CA ARG A 114 14.79 -13.81 4.74
C ARG A 114 14.46 -13.80 3.24
N GLU A 115 15.10 -14.67 2.48
CA GLU A 115 14.92 -14.79 1.03
C GLU A 115 13.48 -15.15 0.69
N LYS A 116 12.87 -16.09 1.42
CA LYS A 116 11.46 -16.47 1.23
C LYS A 116 10.51 -15.34 1.65
N TYR A 117 10.85 -14.58 2.69
CA TYR A 117 10.09 -13.41 3.07
C TYR A 117 10.14 -12.32 1.99
N PHE A 118 11.31 -12.06 1.39
CA PHE A 118 11.44 -11.10 0.30
C PHE A 118 10.74 -11.58 -0.97
N GLN A 119 10.82 -12.86 -1.26
CA GLN A 119 10.18 -13.49 -2.41
C GLN A 119 8.66 -13.25 -2.42
N VAL A 120 7.98 -13.24 -1.27
CA VAL A 120 6.53 -13.01 -1.23
C VAL A 120 6.15 -11.62 -1.73
N PHE A 121 7.01 -10.60 -1.56
CA PHE A 121 6.78 -9.28 -2.12
C PHE A 121 7.05 -9.24 -3.63
N ASP A 122 8.03 -10.00 -4.12
CA ASP A 122 8.24 -10.17 -5.56
C ASP A 122 7.03 -10.86 -6.21
N GLU A 123 6.49 -11.91 -5.60
CA GLU A 123 5.28 -12.60 -6.05
C GLU A 123 4.04 -11.68 -5.97
N PHE A 124 3.93 -10.84 -4.95
CA PHE A 124 2.86 -9.84 -4.85
C PHE A 124 2.97 -8.77 -5.94
N ALA A 125 4.17 -8.33 -6.28
CA ALA A 125 4.41 -7.44 -7.41
C ALA A 125 4.00 -8.10 -8.75
N ASP A 126 4.27 -9.40 -8.93
CA ASP A 126 4.00 -10.12 -10.17
C ASP A 126 2.49 -10.27 -10.48
N ILE A 127 1.63 -10.24 -9.47
CA ILE A 127 0.16 -10.31 -9.66
C ILE A 127 -0.50 -8.94 -9.80
N ALA A 128 0.26 -7.83 -9.66
CA ALA A 128 -0.25 -6.47 -9.77
C ALA A 128 -0.19 -5.95 -11.22
N LYS A 129 -1.15 -5.07 -11.58
CA LYS A 129 -1.08 -4.33 -12.85
C LYS A 129 -0.09 -3.18 -12.78
N HIS A 130 0.04 -2.54 -11.61
CA HIS A 130 0.97 -1.45 -11.35
C HIS A 130 1.56 -1.59 -9.95
N VAL A 131 2.87 -1.49 -9.83
CA VAL A 131 3.59 -1.58 -8.56
C VAL A 131 4.09 -0.20 -8.14
N VAL A 132 3.82 0.19 -6.91
CA VAL A 132 4.29 1.45 -6.31
C VAL A 132 5.21 1.11 -5.15
N VAL A 133 6.46 1.57 -5.18
CA VAL A 133 7.47 1.24 -4.18
C VAL A 133 8.08 2.47 -3.50
N CYS A 134 8.38 2.34 -2.21
CA CYS A 134 9.15 3.33 -1.46
C CYS A 134 10.62 3.29 -1.88
N LEU A 135 11.16 4.42 -2.33
CA LEU A 135 12.57 4.56 -2.70
C LEU A 135 13.48 4.80 -1.49
N ASP A 136 12.93 5.25 -0.36
CA ASP A 136 13.68 5.43 0.89
C ASP A 136 13.92 4.10 1.63
N ASP A 137 13.28 3.01 1.20
CA ASP A 137 13.54 1.63 1.66
C ASP A 137 14.28 0.84 0.57
N ASP A 138 15.53 0.51 0.81
CA ASP A 138 16.40 -0.14 -0.17
C ASP A 138 15.88 -1.53 -0.60
N ASN A 139 15.17 -2.26 0.29
CA ASN A 139 14.60 -3.57 -0.06
C ASN A 139 13.33 -3.44 -0.91
N ALA A 140 12.46 -2.45 -0.62
CA ALA A 140 11.30 -2.15 -1.45
C ALA A 140 11.75 -1.63 -2.83
N ALA A 141 12.76 -0.74 -2.89
CA ALA A 141 13.35 -0.29 -4.14
C ALA A 141 13.94 -1.46 -4.94
N ALA A 142 14.69 -2.36 -4.29
CA ALA A 142 15.23 -3.55 -4.94
C ALA A 142 14.13 -4.48 -5.49
N CYS A 143 13.00 -4.65 -4.77
CA CYS A 143 11.82 -5.35 -5.26
C CYS A 143 11.27 -4.65 -6.53
N GLY A 144 11.13 -3.33 -6.51
CA GLY A 144 10.72 -2.54 -7.68
C GLY A 144 11.67 -2.67 -8.87
N GLU A 145 12.99 -2.65 -8.67
CA GLU A 145 13.97 -2.88 -9.74
C GLU A 145 13.83 -4.28 -10.37
N ARG A 146 13.67 -5.32 -9.55
CA ARG A 146 13.41 -6.69 -10.05
C ARG A 146 12.08 -6.77 -10.79
N ALA A 147 11.03 -6.06 -10.33
CA ALA A 147 9.75 -5.98 -11.03
C ALA A 147 9.89 -5.33 -12.42
N LEU A 148 10.65 -4.23 -12.53
CA LEU A 148 10.99 -3.61 -13.83
C LEU A 148 11.74 -4.57 -14.76
N GLU A 149 12.72 -5.32 -14.25
CA GLU A 149 13.48 -6.32 -15.03
C GLU A 149 12.58 -7.44 -15.57
N ARG A 150 11.46 -7.74 -14.89
CA ARG A 150 10.42 -8.67 -15.35
C ARG A 150 9.40 -8.01 -16.31
N GLY A 151 9.54 -6.71 -16.58
CA GLY A 151 8.67 -5.97 -17.51
C GLY A 151 7.38 -5.44 -16.88
N LEU A 152 7.29 -5.36 -15.56
CA LEU A 152 6.12 -4.81 -14.86
C LEU A 152 6.14 -3.27 -14.90
N THR A 153 4.96 -2.67 -14.78
CA THR A 153 4.82 -1.22 -14.60
C THR A 153 5.13 -0.87 -13.15
N VAL A 154 6.15 -0.04 -12.93
CA VAL A 154 6.59 0.35 -11.59
C VAL A 154 6.72 1.87 -11.50
N SER A 155 6.26 2.42 -10.38
CA SER A 155 6.47 3.82 -9.98
C SER A 155 7.09 3.88 -8.59
N GLY A 156 8.00 4.83 -8.38
CA GLY A 156 8.61 5.08 -7.09
C GLY A 156 8.08 6.33 -6.40
N TYR A 157 8.07 6.32 -5.09
CA TYR A 157 7.87 7.52 -4.28
C TYR A 157 8.95 7.59 -3.20
N GLY A 158 9.27 8.81 -2.77
CA GLY A 158 10.26 9.01 -1.71
C GLY A 158 10.92 10.39 -1.75
N THR A 159 12.04 10.53 -1.06
CA THR A 159 12.84 11.75 -1.09
C THR A 159 13.62 11.89 -2.40
N ALA A 160 14.03 13.12 -2.72
CA ALA A 160 14.88 13.38 -3.88
C ALA A 160 16.22 12.63 -3.81
N GLU A 161 16.77 12.46 -2.60
CA GLU A 161 17.99 11.68 -2.36
C GLU A 161 17.78 10.20 -2.69
N ALA A 162 16.68 9.61 -2.20
CA ALA A 162 16.32 8.22 -2.48
C ALA A 162 16.06 7.99 -3.98
N ALA A 163 15.35 8.90 -4.64
CA ALA A 163 15.14 8.85 -6.10
C ALA A 163 16.46 8.87 -6.88
N ALA A 164 17.45 9.64 -6.42
CA ALA A 164 18.78 9.68 -7.04
C ALA A 164 19.58 8.38 -6.83
N ARG A 165 19.35 7.64 -5.73
CA ARG A 165 19.98 6.33 -5.48
C ARG A 165 19.40 5.22 -6.37
N HIS A 166 18.12 5.34 -6.75
CA HIS A 166 17.39 4.32 -7.52
C HIS A 166 16.92 4.85 -8.89
N PRO A 167 17.86 5.29 -9.77
CA PRO A 167 17.53 5.98 -11.02
C PRO A 167 16.83 5.10 -12.07
N LYS A 168 16.81 3.79 -11.89
CA LYS A 168 16.08 2.87 -12.76
C LYS A 168 14.56 2.95 -12.57
N ILE A 169 14.10 3.29 -11.36
CA ILE A 169 12.67 3.36 -11.04
C ILE A 169 12.16 4.78 -11.36
N PRO A 170 11.11 4.92 -12.19
CA PRO A 170 10.47 6.22 -12.41
C PRO A 170 9.96 6.80 -11.09
N ALA A 171 10.55 7.88 -10.60
CA ALA A 171 10.14 8.55 -9.39
C ALA A 171 8.91 9.43 -9.69
N ALA A 172 7.73 8.91 -9.37
CA ALA A 172 6.45 9.53 -9.68
C ALA A 172 5.94 10.48 -8.59
N ALA A 173 6.36 10.30 -7.33
CA ALA A 173 6.11 11.25 -6.24
C ALA A 173 7.41 11.50 -5.47
N VAL A 174 7.96 12.71 -5.60
CA VAL A 174 9.24 13.10 -4.97
C VAL A 174 8.98 14.16 -3.92
N ILE A 175 9.31 13.86 -2.66
CA ILE A 175 9.28 14.83 -1.56
C ILE A 175 10.46 15.79 -1.74
N THR A 176 10.15 17.07 -1.92
CA THR A 176 11.14 18.13 -2.15
C THR A 176 11.39 18.98 -0.90
N GLY A 177 10.46 18.95 0.06
CA GLY A 177 10.60 19.66 1.32
C GLY A 177 9.60 19.20 2.37
N GLU A 178 10.02 19.34 3.63
CA GLU A 178 9.14 19.17 4.78
C GLU A 178 9.48 20.23 5.84
N ARG A 179 8.47 20.82 6.47
CA ARG A 179 8.65 21.74 7.58
C ARG A 179 7.56 21.60 8.64
N GLN A 180 7.95 21.71 9.89
CA GLN A 180 7.01 21.67 11.00
C GLN A 180 6.38 23.05 11.22
N GLU A 181 5.05 23.11 11.27
CA GLU A 181 4.28 24.32 11.62
C GLU A 181 3.33 24.00 12.79
N GLY A 182 3.80 24.26 14.02
CA GLY A 182 3.08 23.86 15.23
C GLY A 182 2.94 22.33 15.32
N GLU A 183 1.71 21.85 15.39
CA GLU A 183 1.40 20.40 15.43
C GLU A 183 1.26 19.77 14.04
N ARG A 184 1.48 20.53 12.98
CA ARG A 184 1.29 20.08 11.58
C ARG A 184 2.63 20.03 10.86
N THR A 185 2.73 19.11 9.91
CA THR A 185 3.85 19.04 8.99
C THR A 185 3.38 19.49 7.60
N VAL A 186 3.97 20.55 7.06
CA VAL A 186 3.77 20.97 5.66
C VAL A 186 4.74 20.16 4.80
N VAL A 187 4.21 19.52 3.77
CA VAL A 187 4.96 18.69 2.82
C VAL A 187 4.92 19.34 1.46
N GLU A 188 6.07 19.46 0.83
CA GLU A 188 6.23 19.88 -0.56
C GLU A 188 6.67 18.66 -1.36
N ALA A 189 5.98 18.37 -2.45
CA ALA A 189 6.29 17.22 -3.29
C ALA A 189 6.06 17.55 -4.77
N GLN A 190 6.79 16.86 -5.64
CA GLN A 190 6.62 16.90 -7.07
C GLN A 190 5.97 15.60 -7.53
N LEU A 191 4.84 15.70 -8.22
CA LEU A 191 4.17 14.56 -8.87
C LEU A 191 4.53 14.52 -10.34
N ARG A 192 4.74 13.31 -10.86
CA ARG A 192 5.06 13.01 -12.26
C ARG A 192 4.36 11.72 -12.67
N THR A 193 3.06 11.81 -12.92
CA THR A 193 2.25 10.71 -13.41
C THR A 193 1.70 11.04 -14.80
N ASP A 194 1.10 10.08 -15.47
CA ASP A 194 0.46 10.29 -16.78
C ASP A 194 -0.75 11.26 -16.70
N ARG A 195 -1.33 11.41 -15.50
CA ARG A 195 -2.52 12.25 -15.27
C ARG A 195 -2.18 13.61 -14.67
N ILE A 196 -1.18 13.66 -13.80
CA ILE A 196 -0.81 14.87 -13.05
C ILE A 196 0.71 15.03 -13.10
N SER A 197 1.15 16.22 -13.48
CA SER A 197 2.56 16.62 -13.39
C SER A 197 2.64 18.03 -12.83
N GLY A 198 3.36 18.20 -11.72
CA GLY A 198 3.56 19.51 -11.07
C GLY A 198 3.91 19.41 -9.60
N ASP A 199 4.17 20.58 -9.02
CA ASP A 199 4.45 20.72 -7.60
C ASP A 199 3.14 20.77 -6.81
N VAL A 200 3.11 20.06 -5.69
CA VAL A 200 1.99 20.03 -4.75
C VAL A 200 2.49 20.35 -3.35
N MET A 201 1.64 21.03 -2.59
CA MET A 201 1.88 21.32 -1.18
C MET A 201 0.65 20.93 -0.37
N TYR A 202 0.86 20.19 0.70
CA TYR A 202 -0.22 19.75 1.59
C TYR A 202 0.24 19.69 3.04
N THR A 203 -0.70 19.49 3.94
CA THR A 203 -0.44 19.51 5.38
C THR A 203 -0.90 18.22 6.02
N LEU A 204 -0.02 17.61 6.83
CA LEU A 204 -0.33 16.47 7.67
C LEU A 204 -0.58 16.91 9.11
N ALA A 205 -1.64 16.39 9.71
CA ALA A 205 -1.95 16.58 11.14
C ALA A 205 -1.15 15.61 12.05
N ILE A 206 -0.39 14.69 11.47
CA ILE A 206 0.37 13.66 12.20
C ILE A 206 1.86 13.89 11.91
N PRO A 207 2.69 14.09 12.94
CA PRO A 207 4.12 14.32 12.76
C PRO A 207 4.89 13.04 12.46
N GLY A 208 6.06 13.20 11.86
CA GLY A 208 7.03 12.12 11.65
C GLY A 208 7.33 11.87 10.17
N ARG A 209 8.62 11.69 9.87
CA ARG A 209 9.13 11.46 8.50
C ARG A 209 8.46 10.27 7.82
N HIS A 210 8.21 9.18 8.55
CA HIS A 210 7.51 8.02 8.03
C HIS A 210 6.06 8.35 7.60
N MET A 211 5.40 9.31 8.26
CA MET A 211 4.07 9.78 7.86
C MET A 211 4.12 10.60 6.58
N VAL A 212 5.20 11.35 6.36
CA VAL A 212 5.44 12.07 5.11
C VAL A 212 5.62 11.09 3.95
N LEU A 213 6.40 10.03 4.12
CA LEU A 213 6.55 8.95 3.12
C LEU A 213 5.21 8.25 2.85
N ASN A 214 4.49 7.86 3.90
CA ASN A 214 3.17 7.23 3.77
C ASN A 214 2.17 8.11 3.01
N SER A 215 2.21 9.43 3.24
CA SER A 215 1.33 10.37 2.54
C SER A 215 1.68 10.51 1.05
N ALA A 216 2.96 10.46 0.69
CA ALA A 216 3.39 10.47 -0.70
C ALA A 216 2.92 9.19 -1.45
N ALA A 217 2.98 8.03 -0.77
CA ALA A 217 2.40 6.79 -1.28
C ALA A 217 0.89 6.91 -1.51
N ALA A 218 0.16 7.45 -0.53
CA ALA A 218 -1.28 7.63 -0.61
C ALA A 218 -1.69 8.59 -1.74
N LEU A 219 -0.95 9.69 -1.94
CA LEU A 219 -1.19 10.61 -3.05
C LEU A 219 -0.95 9.94 -4.41
N LEU A 220 0.17 9.21 -4.56
CA LEU A 220 0.50 8.54 -5.81
C LEU A 220 -0.51 7.44 -6.16
N SER A 221 -1.07 6.79 -5.16
CA SER A 221 -2.05 5.71 -5.34
C SER A 221 -3.44 6.20 -5.78
N GLY A 222 -3.73 7.49 -5.60
CA GLY A 222 -5.02 8.10 -5.96
C GLY A 222 -5.03 8.78 -7.34
N VAL A 223 -3.91 8.78 -8.05
CA VAL A 223 -3.74 9.42 -9.38
C VAL A 223 -3.31 8.41 -10.42
#